data_99e0c85ec7d2318e3cca3d6e502b4ac5
#
_entry.id   99e0c85ec7d2318e3cca3d6e502b4ac5
#
_cell.length_a   1.000
_cell.length_b   1.000
_cell.length_c   1.000
_cell.angle_alpha   90.00
_cell.angle_beta   90.00
_cell.angle_gamma   90.00
#
_symmetry.space_group_name_H-M   'P 1'
#
loop_
_entity.id
_entity.type
_entity.pdbx_description
1 polymer ?
#
loop_
_entity_poly.entity_id
_entity_poly.type
_entity_poly.pdbx_seq_one_letter_code
_entity_poly.pdbx_strand_id
1 'polypeptide(L)'
;MSEQGYWSKEISELLQIGDSTLRKWCIALENQKYIFIRGRNNSRAFVDKDIIVLKRMKELVQEKSINLEVAAQILVAGMNPEERTMG
;
A
#
# COMPACT_ATOMS: atom_id res chain seq x y z
N MET A 1 -12.97 -18.19 -6.46
CA MET A 1 -13.40 -16.85 -6.79
C MET A 1 -12.24 -15.90 -6.82
N SER A 2 -12.19 -15.09 -7.85
CA SER A 2 -11.09 -14.19 -7.97
C SER A 2 -11.22 -13.04 -6.96
N GLU A 3 -10.09 -12.52 -6.58
CA GLU A 3 -10.00 -11.40 -5.69
C GLU A 3 -10.47 -10.15 -6.40
N GLN A 4 -11.21 -9.31 -5.72
CA GLN A 4 -11.67 -8.06 -6.30
C GLN A 4 -10.54 -7.05 -6.29
N GLY A 5 -10.37 -6.35 -7.41
CA GLY A 5 -9.39 -5.28 -7.50
C GLY A 5 -10.04 -3.93 -7.23
N TYR A 6 -9.24 -3.01 -6.72
CA TYR A 6 -9.68 -1.64 -6.44
C TYR A 6 -8.74 -0.67 -7.12
N TRP A 7 -9.29 0.49 -7.50
CA TRP A 7 -8.48 1.54 -8.12
C TRP A 7 -8.04 2.56 -7.07
N SER A 8 -7.03 3.35 -7.42
CA SER A 8 -6.46 4.32 -6.48
C SER A 8 -7.52 5.22 -5.85
N LYS A 9 -8.46 5.68 -6.67
CA LYS A 9 -9.48 6.59 -6.15
C LYS A 9 -10.32 5.92 -5.07
N GLU A 10 -10.68 4.66 -5.29
CA GLU A 10 -11.47 3.93 -4.30
C GLU A 10 -10.70 3.77 -3.00
N ILE A 11 -9.41 3.50 -3.11
CA ILE A 11 -8.57 3.30 -1.93
C ILE A 11 -8.38 4.61 -1.18
N SER A 12 -8.13 5.70 -1.89
CA SER A 12 -7.93 6.98 -1.22
C SER A 12 -9.20 7.41 -0.49
N GLU A 13 -10.37 7.14 -1.06
CA GLU A 13 -11.62 7.44 -0.40
C GLU A 13 -11.84 6.54 0.81
N LEU A 14 -11.55 5.26 0.66
CA LEU A 14 -11.70 4.31 1.74
C LEU A 14 -10.83 4.68 2.94
N LEU A 15 -9.60 5.09 2.68
CA LEU A 15 -8.65 5.45 3.72
C LEU A 15 -8.76 6.90 4.16
N GLN A 16 -9.58 7.69 3.47
CA GLN A 16 -9.78 9.10 3.76
C GLN A 16 -8.45 9.87 3.69
N ILE A 17 -7.72 9.65 2.62
CA ILE A 17 -6.47 10.36 2.35
C ILE A 17 -6.53 10.90 0.93
N GLY A 18 -5.69 11.87 0.64
CA GLY A 18 -5.61 12.43 -0.70
C GLY A 18 -4.92 11.49 -1.66
N ASP A 19 -5.17 11.69 -2.96
CA ASP A 19 -4.55 10.86 -3.98
C ASP A 19 -3.03 10.98 -3.96
N SER A 20 -2.50 12.18 -3.74
CA SER A 20 -1.05 12.35 -3.71
C SER A 20 -0.45 11.68 -2.47
N THR A 21 -1.17 11.69 -1.36
CA THR A 21 -0.71 10.99 -0.16
C THR A 21 -0.66 9.50 -0.41
N LEU A 22 -1.69 8.95 -1.03
CA LEU A 22 -1.70 7.53 -1.36
C LEU A 22 -0.52 7.17 -2.28
N ARG A 23 -0.27 8.01 -3.28
CA ARG A 23 0.85 7.77 -4.19
C ARG A 23 2.18 7.75 -3.43
N LYS A 24 2.39 8.69 -2.52
CA LYS A 24 3.62 8.73 -1.75
C LYS A 24 3.79 7.48 -0.92
N TRP A 25 2.71 7.01 -0.31
CA TRP A 25 2.75 5.79 0.50
C TRP A 25 3.09 4.58 -0.35
N CYS A 26 2.48 4.48 -1.53
CA CYS A 26 2.76 3.37 -2.43
C CYS A 26 4.22 3.37 -2.87
N ILE A 27 4.75 4.53 -3.20
CA ILE A 27 6.14 4.64 -3.63
C ILE A 27 7.08 4.23 -2.50
N ALA A 28 6.78 4.66 -1.27
CA ALA A 28 7.60 4.29 -0.12
C ALA A 28 7.62 2.78 0.08
N LEU A 29 6.47 2.13 -0.08
CA LEU A 29 6.41 0.67 0.02
C LEU A 29 7.17 0.00 -1.13
N GLU A 30 7.03 0.52 -2.33
CA GLU A 30 7.72 -0.04 -3.48
C GLU A 30 9.24 0.09 -3.33
N ASN A 31 9.70 1.16 -2.69
CA ASN A 31 11.12 1.31 -2.40
C ASN A 31 11.64 0.23 -1.47
N GLN A 32 10.75 -0.37 -0.71
CA GLN A 32 11.09 -1.48 0.18
C GLN A 32 10.79 -2.84 -0.47
N LYS A 33 10.63 -2.85 -1.79
CA LYS A 33 10.42 -4.07 -2.58
C LYS A 33 9.00 -4.64 -2.47
N TYR A 34 8.07 -3.88 -1.94
CA TYR A 34 6.66 -4.27 -1.97
C TYR A 34 6.14 -4.09 -3.39
N ILE A 35 5.36 -5.04 -3.90
CA ILE A 35 4.90 -5.01 -5.28
C ILE A 35 3.37 -4.92 -5.32
N PHE A 36 2.89 -3.91 -6.02
CA PHE A 36 1.46 -3.76 -6.32
C PHE A 36 1.18 -4.34 -7.70
N ILE A 37 -0.04 -4.85 -7.87
CA ILE A 37 -0.47 -5.30 -9.19
C ILE A 37 -0.65 -4.09 -10.09
N ARG A 38 -0.26 -4.22 -11.35
CA ARG A 38 -0.45 -3.15 -12.33
C ARG A 38 -1.51 -3.55 -13.32
N GLY A 39 -2.43 -2.64 -13.58
CA GLY A 39 -3.45 -2.80 -14.58
C GLY A 39 -3.11 -2.03 -15.84
N ARG A 40 -4.16 -1.61 -16.54
CA ARG A 40 -3.99 -0.87 -17.78
C ARG A 40 -3.27 0.44 -17.52
N ASN A 41 -2.47 0.87 -18.49
CA ASN A 41 -1.71 2.12 -18.41
C ASN A 41 -0.81 2.16 -17.20
N ASN A 42 -0.39 1.00 -16.74
CA ASN A 42 0.51 0.89 -15.60
C ASN A 42 -0.09 1.46 -14.31
N SER A 43 -1.40 1.54 -14.23
CA SER A 43 -2.08 1.95 -13.02
C SER A 43 -1.99 0.87 -11.96
N ARG A 44 -1.92 1.28 -10.70
CA ARG A 44 -1.94 0.30 -9.62
C ARG A 44 -3.34 -0.24 -9.44
N ALA A 45 -3.44 -1.56 -9.33
CA ALA A 45 -4.68 -2.22 -8.96
C ALA A 45 -4.47 -2.81 -7.57
N PHE A 46 -5.34 -2.45 -6.65
CA PHE A 46 -5.16 -2.83 -5.25
C PHE A 46 -6.03 -4.04 -4.92
N VAL A 47 -5.51 -4.92 -4.10
CA VAL A 47 -6.25 -6.08 -3.62
C VAL A 47 -6.39 -5.99 -2.11
N ASP A 48 -7.13 -6.91 -1.52
CA ASP A 48 -7.44 -6.83 -0.08
C ASP A 48 -6.19 -6.77 0.77
N LYS A 49 -5.16 -7.51 0.40
CA LYS A 49 -3.91 -7.51 1.13
C LYS A 49 -3.30 -6.11 1.17
N ASP A 50 -3.37 -5.41 0.05
CA ASP A 50 -2.82 -4.06 -0.03
C ASP A 50 -3.59 -3.10 0.87
N ILE A 51 -4.90 -3.28 0.98
CA ILE A 51 -5.71 -2.43 1.84
C ILE A 51 -5.28 -2.57 3.29
N ILE A 52 -5.02 -3.81 3.72
CA ILE A 52 -4.57 -4.05 5.09
C ILE A 52 -3.24 -3.36 5.34
N VAL A 53 -2.31 -3.47 4.40
CA VAL A 53 -1.00 -2.83 4.52
C VAL A 53 -1.15 -1.32 4.60
N LEU A 54 -1.98 -0.75 3.73
CA LEU A 54 -2.16 0.70 3.71
C LEU A 54 -2.88 1.21 4.94
N LYS A 55 -3.79 0.44 5.51
CA LYS A 55 -4.42 0.83 6.77
C LYS A 55 -3.39 0.89 7.89
N ARG A 56 -2.48 -0.07 7.93
CA ARG A 56 -1.41 -0.05 8.92
C ARG A 56 -0.46 1.11 8.68
N MET A 57 -0.18 1.41 7.41
CA MET A 57 0.64 2.56 7.07
C MET A 57 0.02 3.84 7.61
N LYS A 58 -1.29 3.99 7.43
CA LYS A 58 -2.00 5.16 7.93
C LYS A 58 -1.86 5.26 9.44
N GLU A 59 -2.03 4.15 10.14
CA GLU A 59 -1.88 4.14 11.59
C GLU A 59 -0.51 4.57 12.03
N LEU A 60 0.54 4.02 11.40
CA LEU A 60 1.91 4.35 11.78
C LEU A 60 2.25 5.80 11.48
N VAL A 61 1.85 6.28 10.32
CA VAL A 61 2.23 7.62 9.89
C VAL A 61 1.38 8.69 10.57
N GLN A 62 0.07 8.50 10.64
CA GLN A 62 -0.82 9.55 11.11
C GLN A 62 -1.09 9.48 12.60
N GLU A 63 -1.20 8.28 13.16
CA GLU A 63 -1.52 8.16 14.58
C GLU A 63 -0.29 8.06 15.44
N LYS A 64 0.75 7.39 14.96
CA LYS A 64 1.98 7.22 15.74
C LYS A 64 3.09 8.13 15.27
N SER A 65 2.83 8.98 14.29
CA SER A 65 3.76 9.99 13.80
C SER A 65 5.10 9.42 13.38
N ILE A 66 5.09 8.22 12.81
CA ILE A 66 6.31 7.58 12.34
C ILE A 66 6.61 8.09 10.94
N ASN A 67 7.87 8.33 10.67
CA ASN A 67 8.33 8.76 9.36
C ASN A 67 7.88 7.77 8.30
N LEU A 68 7.49 8.29 7.14
CA LEU A 68 6.91 7.47 6.07
C LEU A 68 7.85 6.33 5.65
N GLU A 69 9.12 6.65 5.43
CA GLU A 69 10.06 5.62 4.99
C GLU A 69 10.28 4.57 6.07
N VAL A 70 10.32 5.00 7.33
CA VAL A 70 10.49 4.07 8.43
C VAL A 70 9.25 3.19 8.57
N ALA A 71 8.07 3.78 8.41
CA ALA A 71 6.83 3.00 8.46
C ALA A 71 6.82 1.92 7.39
N ALA A 72 7.24 2.27 6.18
CA ALA A 72 7.31 1.30 5.09
C ALA A 72 8.29 0.18 5.41
N GLN A 73 9.45 0.52 5.99
CA GLN A 73 10.43 -0.48 6.39
C GLN A 73 9.86 -1.43 7.43
N ILE A 74 9.17 -0.89 8.43
CA ILE A 74 8.58 -1.70 9.48
C ILE A 74 7.57 -2.70 8.91
N LEU A 75 6.70 -2.20 8.05
CA LEU A 75 5.65 -3.05 7.49
C LEU A 75 6.21 -4.16 6.61
N VAL A 76 7.14 -3.81 5.74
CA VAL A 76 7.69 -4.78 4.81
C VAL A 76 8.61 -5.76 5.51
N ALA A 77 9.37 -5.30 6.51
CA ALA A 77 10.27 -6.17 7.26
C ALA A 77 9.49 -7.25 8.01
N GLY A 78 8.24 -6.97 8.38
CA GLY A 78 7.42 -7.95 9.08
C GLY A 78 6.72 -8.94 8.18
N MET A 79 6.91 -8.83 6.87
CA MET A 79 6.24 -9.70 5.91
C MET A 79 7.15 -10.84 5.47
N ASN A 80 6.53 -11.98 5.16
CA ASN A 80 7.24 -13.04 4.47
C ASN A 80 7.55 -12.59 3.05
N PRO A 81 8.63 -13.13 2.45
CA PRO A 81 8.93 -12.76 1.05
C PRO A 81 7.77 -12.97 0.10
N GLU A 82 6.97 -14.00 0.34
CA GLU A 82 5.80 -14.26 -0.51
C GLU A 82 4.75 -13.19 -0.40
N GLU A 83 4.68 -12.50 0.74
CA GLU A 83 3.71 -11.44 0.93
C GLU A 83 4.12 -10.14 0.27
N ARG A 84 5.41 -9.99 -0.02
CA ARG A 84 5.91 -8.77 -0.66
C ARG A 84 5.69 -8.76 -2.15
N THR A 85 5.54 -9.94 -2.74
CA THR A 85 5.40 -10.07 -4.18
C THR A 85 4.08 -10.71 -4.51
N MET A 86 3.64 -10.49 -5.74
CA MET A 86 2.51 -11.23 -6.27
C MET A 86 2.97 -12.65 -6.52
N GLY A 87 2.40 -13.51 -5.79
CA GLY A 87 2.79 -14.92 -5.89
C GLY A 87 2.38 -15.54 -7.17
#